data_24761391c422f905c132d365bfa4135d
#
_entry.id   24761391c422f905c132d365bfa4135d
#
_cell.length_a   1.000
_cell.length_b   1.000
_cell.length_c   1.000
_cell.angle_alpha   90.00
_cell.angle_beta   90.00
_cell.angle_gamma   90.00
#
_symmetry.space_group_name_H-M   'P 1'
#
loop_
_entity.id
_entity.type
_entity.pdbx_description
1 polymer ?
#
loop_
_entity_poly.entity_id
_entity_poly.type
_entity_poly.pdbx_seq_one_letter_code
_entity_poly.pdbx_strand_id
1 'polypeptide(L)'
;MNDGKIIIDKIIADADEAVKKIISEAKEAADITIGAAEDKAAKEKLKNDKLVAEEKEKAAAKQISGAEMQAKKAVLAEKQAILEEVIGEA
;
A
#
# COMPACT_ATOMS: atom_id res chain seq x y z
N MET A 1 -32.31 34.33 48.42
CA MET A 1 -32.83 33.05 47.87
C MET A 1 -32.54 32.89 46.39
N ASN A 2 -32.79 33.88 45.59
CA ASN A 2 -32.50 33.78 44.13
C ASN A 2 -31.00 33.81 43.80
N ASP A 3 -30.20 34.43 44.64
CA ASP A 3 -28.73 34.53 44.40
C ASP A 3 -28.04 33.20 44.46
N GLY A 4 -28.43 32.32 45.42
CA GLY A 4 -27.84 30.97 45.50
C GLY A 4 -28.21 30.09 44.31
N LYS A 5 -29.45 30.20 43.82
CA LYS A 5 -29.90 29.49 42.65
C LYS A 5 -29.18 29.98 41.37
N ILE A 6 -29.02 31.28 41.23
CA ILE A 6 -28.34 31.88 40.11
C ILE A 6 -26.87 31.42 40.06
N ILE A 7 -26.21 31.36 41.20
CA ILE A 7 -24.83 30.89 41.30
C ILE A 7 -24.72 29.41 40.89
N ILE A 8 -25.63 28.57 41.40
CA ILE A 8 -25.67 27.12 41.06
C ILE A 8 -25.93 26.96 39.57
N ASP A 9 -26.92 27.67 39.02
CA ASP A 9 -27.27 27.57 37.60
C ASP A 9 -26.09 27.98 36.71
N LYS A 10 -25.36 29.03 37.13
CA LYS A 10 -24.16 29.46 36.42
C LYS A 10 -23.03 28.43 36.47
N ILE A 11 -22.80 27.81 37.62
CA ILE A 11 -21.82 26.73 37.78
C ILE A 11 -22.13 25.58 36.86
N ILE A 12 -23.41 25.18 36.84
CA ILE A 12 -23.88 24.06 35.99
C ILE A 12 -23.72 24.44 34.50
N ALA A 13 -24.11 25.65 34.12
CA ALA A 13 -23.96 26.09 32.74
C ALA A 13 -22.49 26.16 32.30
N ASP A 14 -21.61 26.66 33.16
CA ASP A 14 -20.18 26.73 32.89
C ASP A 14 -19.58 25.32 32.79
N ALA A 15 -20.01 24.39 33.64
CA ALA A 15 -19.57 23.00 33.60
C ALA A 15 -20.03 22.32 32.30
N ASP A 16 -21.28 22.52 31.90
CA ASP A 16 -21.83 21.98 30.66
C ASP A 16 -21.08 22.51 29.44
N GLU A 17 -20.76 23.80 29.44
CA GLU A 17 -19.99 24.44 28.37
C GLU A 17 -18.57 23.86 28.31
N ALA A 18 -17.93 23.66 29.46
CA ALA A 18 -16.61 23.06 29.55
C ALA A 18 -16.62 21.62 29.01
N VAL A 19 -17.65 20.84 29.36
CA VAL A 19 -17.81 19.46 28.84
C VAL A 19 -17.96 19.48 27.32
N LYS A 20 -18.82 20.35 26.80
CA LYS A 20 -19.03 20.48 25.35
C LYS A 20 -17.73 20.83 24.61
N LYS A 21 -16.97 21.74 25.20
CA LYS A 21 -15.67 22.15 24.62
C LYS A 21 -14.67 20.99 24.60
N ILE A 22 -14.59 20.24 25.71
CA ILE A 22 -13.69 19.08 25.81
C ILE A 22 -14.09 18.01 24.78
N ILE A 23 -15.38 17.72 24.63
CA ILE A 23 -15.88 16.74 23.66
C ILE A 23 -15.59 17.23 22.23
N SER A 24 -15.83 18.50 21.95
CA SER A 24 -15.57 19.07 20.63
C SER A 24 -14.07 19.00 20.27
N GLU A 25 -13.21 19.34 21.21
CA GLU A 25 -11.76 19.24 21.01
C GLU A 25 -11.30 17.80 20.83
N ALA A 26 -11.90 16.88 21.59
CA ALA A 26 -11.59 15.43 21.46
C ALA A 26 -12.01 14.90 20.10
N LYS A 27 -13.18 15.30 19.59
CA LYS A 27 -13.67 14.90 18.25
C LYS A 27 -12.76 15.48 17.17
N GLU A 28 -12.36 16.73 17.30
CA GLU A 28 -11.42 17.36 16.37
C GLU A 28 -10.08 16.65 16.34
N ALA A 29 -9.54 16.32 17.51
CA ALA A 29 -8.29 15.56 17.62
C ALA A 29 -8.42 14.16 17.00
N ALA A 30 -9.55 13.49 17.22
CA ALA A 30 -9.84 12.19 16.62
C ALA A 30 -9.91 12.28 15.11
N ASP A 31 -10.58 13.30 14.57
CA ASP A 31 -10.69 13.51 13.12
C ASP A 31 -9.32 13.76 12.48
N ILE A 32 -8.48 14.54 13.13
CA ILE A 32 -7.10 14.79 12.67
C ILE A 32 -6.30 13.49 12.65
N THR A 33 -6.41 12.70 13.71
CA THR A 33 -5.70 11.41 13.81
C THR A 33 -6.17 10.42 12.74
N ILE A 34 -7.47 10.32 12.54
CA ILE A 34 -8.07 9.45 11.52
C ILE A 34 -7.65 9.91 10.13
N GLY A 35 -7.73 11.21 9.85
CA GLY A 35 -7.31 11.78 8.57
C GLY A 35 -5.84 11.51 8.26
N ALA A 36 -4.97 11.66 9.25
CA ALA A 36 -3.54 11.36 9.10
C ALA A 36 -3.30 9.87 8.83
N ALA A 37 -4.04 9.00 9.51
CA ALA A 37 -3.95 7.55 9.30
C ALA A 37 -4.44 7.16 7.90
N GLU A 38 -5.53 7.75 7.44
CA GLU A 38 -6.07 7.52 6.09
C GLU A 38 -5.08 7.98 5.01
N ASP A 39 -4.48 9.14 5.18
CA ASP A 39 -3.47 9.66 4.25
C ASP A 39 -2.24 8.75 4.20
N LYS A 40 -1.80 8.29 5.35
CA LYS A 40 -0.68 7.35 5.43
C LYS A 40 -0.99 6.03 4.73
N ALA A 41 -2.18 5.49 4.98
CA ALA A 41 -2.65 4.26 4.34
C ALA A 41 -2.73 4.41 2.83
N ALA A 42 -3.24 5.54 2.33
CA ALA A 42 -3.32 5.83 0.91
C ALA A 42 -1.93 5.89 0.26
N LYS A 43 -0.97 6.55 0.92
CA LYS A 43 0.42 6.62 0.44
C LYS A 43 1.09 5.25 0.42
N GLU A 44 0.89 4.44 1.46
CA GLU A 44 1.42 3.09 1.53
C GLU A 44 0.82 2.20 0.43
N LYS A 45 -0.48 2.35 0.17
CA LYS A 45 -1.15 1.62 -0.92
C LYS A 45 -0.55 1.96 -2.27
N LEU A 46 -0.36 3.25 -2.57
CA LEU A 46 0.26 3.70 -3.82
C LEU A 46 1.68 3.13 -3.96
N LYS A 47 2.45 3.17 -2.89
CA LYS A 47 3.81 2.62 -2.88
C LYS A 47 3.81 1.11 -3.12
N ASN A 48 2.92 0.38 -2.47
CA ASN A 48 2.78 -1.06 -2.65
C ASN A 48 2.32 -1.42 -4.05
N ASP A 49 1.35 -0.69 -4.61
CA ASP A 49 0.86 -0.91 -5.97
C ASP A 49 2.00 -0.74 -6.98
N LYS A 50 2.84 0.27 -6.79
CA LYS A 50 4.02 0.51 -7.61
C LYS A 50 5.03 -0.63 -7.50
N LEU A 51 5.32 -1.10 -6.27
CA LEU A 51 6.24 -2.20 -6.04
C LEU A 51 5.72 -3.50 -6.67
N VAL A 52 4.43 -3.77 -6.54
CA VAL A 52 3.80 -4.95 -7.16
C VAL A 52 3.91 -4.88 -8.67
N ALA A 53 3.64 -3.72 -9.28
CA ALA A 53 3.78 -3.53 -10.73
C ALA A 53 5.22 -3.76 -11.19
N GLU A 54 6.21 -3.24 -10.46
CA GLU A 54 7.63 -3.44 -10.74
C GLU A 54 8.04 -4.91 -10.64
N GLU A 55 7.56 -5.62 -9.61
CA GLU A 55 7.84 -7.05 -9.43
C GLU A 55 7.21 -7.90 -10.53
N LYS A 56 5.99 -7.55 -10.96
CA LYS A 56 5.34 -8.22 -12.10
C LYS A 56 6.14 -8.06 -13.39
N GLU A 57 6.61 -6.84 -13.64
CA GLU A 57 7.45 -6.55 -14.81
C GLU A 57 8.74 -7.36 -14.78
N LYS A 58 9.42 -7.39 -13.64
CA LYS A 58 10.65 -8.17 -13.46
C LYS A 58 10.41 -9.66 -13.65
N ALA A 59 9.34 -10.19 -13.08
CA ALA A 59 8.98 -11.59 -13.21
C ALA A 59 8.69 -11.96 -14.67
N ALA A 60 7.95 -11.12 -15.38
CA ALA A 60 7.65 -11.32 -16.79
C ALA A 60 8.93 -11.27 -17.64
N ALA A 61 9.79 -10.28 -17.41
CA ALA A 61 11.06 -10.15 -18.12
C ALA A 61 11.97 -11.36 -17.89
N LYS A 62 12.03 -11.85 -16.64
CA LYS A 62 12.80 -13.04 -16.29
C LYS A 62 12.29 -14.29 -17.00
N GLN A 63 10.98 -14.46 -17.07
CA GLN A 63 10.37 -15.58 -17.77
C GLN A 63 10.63 -15.54 -19.27
N ILE A 64 10.51 -14.36 -19.87
CA ILE A 64 10.77 -14.18 -21.30
C ILE A 64 12.24 -14.48 -21.62
N SER A 65 13.16 -13.94 -20.81
CA SER A 65 14.59 -14.20 -20.96
C SER A 65 14.92 -15.68 -20.83
N GLY A 66 14.30 -16.36 -19.86
CA GLY A 66 14.46 -17.81 -19.66
C GLY A 66 13.96 -18.61 -20.86
N ALA A 67 12.79 -18.23 -21.40
CA ALA A 67 12.22 -18.87 -22.59
C ALA A 67 13.10 -18.67 -23.83
N GLU A 68 13.61 -17.45 -24.02
CA GLU A 68 14.54 -17.13 -25.11
C GLU A 68 15.82 -17.97 -25.01
N MET A 69 16.36 -18.09 -23.81
CA MET A 69 17.55 -18.92 -23.58
C MET A 69 17.28 -20.39 -23.87
N GLN A 70 16.15 -20.92 -23.46
CA GLN A 70 15.76 -22.30 -23.77
C GLN A 70 15.56 -22.50 -25.27
N ALA A 71 14.96 -21.54 -25.95
CA ALA A 71 14.81 -21.58 -27.40
C ALA A 71 16.15 -21.61 -28.12
N LYS A 72 17.11 -20.80 -27.69
CA LYS A 72 18.47 -20.80 -28.24
C LYS A 72 19.18 -22.14 -28.00
N LYS A 73 19.04 -22.72 -26.82
CA LYS A 73 19.61 -24.05 -26.51
C LYS A 73 19.00 -25.12 -27.40
N ALA A 74 17.68 -25.07 -27.62
CA ALA A 74 17.00 -26.02 -28.48
C ALA A 74 17.49 -25.93 -29.92
N VAL A 75 17.65 -24.71 -30.45
CA VAL A 75 18.18 -24.48 -31.79
C VAL A 75 19.61 -24.99 -31.90
N LEU A 76 20.46 -24.71 -30.92
CA LEU A 76 21.84 -25.19 -30.91
C LEU A 76 21.92 -26.71 -30.84
N ALA A 77 21.08 -27.34 -30.02
CA ALA A 77 21.01 -28.81 -29.92
C ALA A 77 20.61 -29.45 -31.25
N GLU A 78 19.63 -28.83 -31.94
CA GLU A 78 19.18 -29.32 -33.25
C GLU A 78 20.26 -29.16 -34.31
N LYS A 79 20.95 -28.02 -34.34
CA LYS A 79 22.07 -27.78 -35.23
C LYS A 79 23.20 -28.80 -34.99
N GLN A 80 23.52 -29.06 -33.74
CA GLN A 80 24.56 -30.02 -33.37
C GLN A 80 24.17 -31.44 -33.77
N ALA A 81 22.91 -31.85 -33.58
CA ALA A 81 22.40 -33.12 -34.01
C ALA A 81 22.51 -33.29 -35.54
N ILE A 82 22.16 -32.26 -36.27
CA ILE A 82 22.28 -32.24 -37.74
C ILE A 82 23.76 -32.41 -38.16
N LEU A 83 24.65 -31.67 -37.52
CA LEU A 83 26.09 -31.76 -37.82
C LEU A 83 26.65 -33.16 -37.50
N GLU A 84 26.28 -33.75 -36.39
CA GLU A 84 26.69 -35.08 -36.03
C GLU A 84 26.16 -36.12 -37.00
N GLU A 85 24.91 -35.98 -37.47
CA GLU A 85 24.34 -36.86 -38.49
C GLU A 85 25.09 -36.75 -39.81
N VAL A 86 25.39 -35.56 -40.28
CA VAL A 86 26.15 -35.35 -41.50
C VAL A 86 27.57 -35.87 -41.38
N ILE A 87 28.26 -35.63 -40.29
CA ILE A 87 29.61 -36.17 -40.05
C ILE A 87 29.60 -37.67 -39.91
N GLY A 88 28.58 -38.23 -39.23
CA GLY A 88 28.41 -39.65 -39.05
C GLY A 88 28.19 -40.42 -40.37
N GLU A 89 27.56 -39.80 -41.36
CA GLU A 89 27.32 -40.38 -42.68
C GLU A 89 28.56 -40.32 -43.58
N ALA A 90 29.46 -39.38 -43.25
CA ALA A 90 30.71 -39.25 -44.00
C ALA A 90 31.71 -40.33 -43.57
#